data_90fd4ed469a43635c7be1ecd1c4c53f6
#
_entry.id   90fd4ed469a43635c7be1ecd1c4c53f6
#
_cell.length_a   1.000
_cell.length_b   1.000
_cell.length_c   1.000
_cell.angle_alpha   90.00
_cell.angle_beta   90.00
_cell.angle_gamma   90.00
#
_symmetry.space_group_name_H-M   'P 1'
#
loop_
_entity.id
_entity.type
_entity.pdbx_description
1 polymer ?
#
loop_
_entity_poly.entity_id
_entity_poly.type
_entity_poly.pdbx_seq_one_letter_code
_entity_poly.pdbx_strand_id
1 'polypeptide(L)'
;MLFRSDHTLTILDTIKEHYDNLFSRTDPVQIREGRPKRYGFHTNAASKTDLVTQMTKRLREILYIERDKRALDEIEWYELKPDGSYGAVEGKHDDIYMSRAIALKVSQLMELPVELRTNTTYSDVSVVFTEATM
;
A
#
# COMPACT_ATOMS: atom_id res chain seq x y z
N MET A 1 15.87 -6.65 -22.53
CA MET A 1 14.56 -6.78 -23.19
C MET A 1 13.50 -6.92 -22.10
N LEU A 2 12.81 -5.85 -21.78
CA LEU A 2 11.75 -5.85 -20.77
C LEU A 2 10.51 -6.48 -21.40
N PHE A 3 10.17 -7.70 -20.99
CA PHE A 3 8.86 -8.27 -21.25
C PHE A 3 7.81 -7.46 -20.50
N ARG A 4 7.33 -6.38 -21.07
CA ARG A 4 6.00 -5.88 -20.76
C ARG A 4 5.04 -6.89 -21.34
N SER A 5 4.44 -7.71 -20.51
CA SER A 5 3.35 -8.55 -20.98
C SER A 5 2.23 -7.60 -21.44
N ASP A 6 1.78 -7.75 -22.66
CA ASP A 6 0.68 -6.95 -23.24
C ASP A 6 -0.58 -6.99 -22.35
N HIS A 7 -0.76 -8.05 -21.59
CA HIS A 7 -1.84 -8.22 -20.62
C HIS A 7 -1.86 -7.19 -19.49
N THR A 8 -0.69 -6.74 -19.01
CA THR A 8 -0.63 -5.74 -17.92
C THR A 8 -1.12 -4.37 -18.41
N LEU A 9 -0.83 -4.01 -19.65
CA LEU A 9 -1.33 -2.77 -20.26
C LEU A 9 -2.85 -2.82 -20.43
N THR A 10 -3.40 -3.94 -20.85
CA THR A 10 -4.85 -4.13 -21.02
C THR A 10 -5.60 -3.98 -19.70
N ILE A 11 -5.11 -4.56 -18.60
CA ILE A 11 -5.72 -4.42 -17.27
C ILE A 11 -5.71 -2.96 -16.82
N LEU A 12 -4.56 -2.28 -16.93
CA LEU A 12 -4.45 -0.88 -16.52
C LEU A 12 -5.36 0.03 -17.35
N ASP A 13 -5.46 -0.20 -18.65
CA ASP A 13 -6.32 0.59 -19.53
C ASP A 13 -7.79 0.38 -19.21
N THR A 14 -8.21 -0.86 -18.94
CA THR A 14 -9.58 -1.16 -18.49
C THR A 14 -9.88 -0.48 -17.14
N ILE A 15 -8.95 -0.49 -16.19
CA ILE A 15 -9.14 0.20 -14.90
C ILE A 15 -9.30 1.70 -15.10
N LYS A 16 -8.50 2.33 -15.96
CA LYS A 16 -8.59 3.77 -16.25
C LYS A 16 -9.94 4.19 -16.83
N GLU A 17 -10.62 3.33 -17.57
CA GLU A 17 -11.95 3.61 -18.14
C GLU A 17 -13.04 3.73 -17.06
N HIS A 18 -12.84 3.09 -15.91
CA HIS A 18 -13.85 2.97 -14.85
C HIS A 18 -13.45 3.58 -13.51
N TYR A 19 -12.19 3.99 -13.35
CA TYR A 19 -11.66 4.45 -12.08
C TYR A 19 -10.60 5.54 -12.26
N ASP A 20 -10.91 6.75 -11.81
CA ASP A 20 -10.07 7.94 -11.99
C ASP A 20 -9.01 8.13 -10.90
N ASN A 21 -9.22 7.55 -9.70
CA ASN A 21 -8.36 7.76 -8.55
C ASN A 21 -7.19 6.78 -8.52
N LEU A 22 -6.40 6.77 -9.60
CA LEU A 22 -5.20 5.94 -9.71
C LEU A 22 -3.95 6.68 -9.24
N PHE A 23 -3.16 6.01 -8.39
CA PHE A 23 -1.88 6.57 -7.96
C PHE A 23 -0.93 6.76 -9.14
N SER A 24 -0.45 8.00 -9.31
CA SER A 24 0.60 8.35 -10.26
C SER A 24 1.89 8.68 -9.52
N ARG A 25 2.98 8.01 -9.91
CA ARG A 25 4.33 8.32 -9.40
C ARG A 25 5.00 9.50 -10.09
N THR A 26 4.38 10.07 -11.12
CA THR A 26 4.88 11.28 -11.77
C THR A 26 4.51 12.47 -10.90
N ASP A 27 5.51 13.31 -10.59
CA ASP A 27 5.33 14.53 -9.81
C ASP A 27 4.27 15.45 -10.46
N PRO A 28 3.34 16.05 -9.67
CA PRO A 28 2.32 16.97 -10.19
C PRO A 28 2.89 18.13 -11.01
N VAL A 29 4.07 18.64 -10.65
CA VAL A 29 4.75 19.72 -11.40
C VAL A 29 5.15 19.20 -12.79
N GLN A 30 5.73 18.01 -12.85
CA GLN A 30 6.12 17.39 -14.12
C GLN A 30 4.92 17.10 -15.03
N ILE A 31 3.76 16.76 -14.44
CA ILE A 31 2.52 16.59 -15.21
C ILE A 31 2.07 17.93 -15.83
N ARG A 32 2.16 19.01 -15.08
CA ARG A 32 1.85 20.37 -15.60
C ARG A 32 2.81 20.80 -16.71
N GLU A 33 4.05 20.32 -16.67
CA GLU A 33 5.06 20.51 -17.72
C GLU A 33 4.87 19.60 -18.95
N GLY A 34 3.77 18.84 -19.00
CA GLY A 34 3.43 17.97 -20.12
C GLY A 34 4.07 16.59 -20.09
N ARG A 35 4.68 16.18 -18.97
CA ARG A 35 5.17 14.80 -18.83
C ARG A 35 4.00 13.81 -18.64
N PRO A 36 4.07 12.63 -19.25
CA PRO A 36 3.02 11.63 -19.14
C PRO A 36 2.94 11.06 -17.71
N LYS A 37 1.72 10.82 -17.24
CA LYS A 37 1.48 10.13 -15.97
C LYS A 37 2.00 8.69 -16.02
N ARG A 38 2.79 8.31 -15.02
CA ARG A 38 3.23 6.92 -14.82
C ARG A 38 2.50 6.36 -13.62
N TYR A 39 1.59 5.44 -13.87
CA TYR A 39 0.77 4.84 -12.83
C TYR A 39 1.49 3.74 -12.06
N GLY A 40 1.03 3.53 -10.82
CA GLY A 40 1.50 2.49 -9.93
C GLY A 40 2.75 2.87 -9.13
N PHE A 41 2.98 2.11 -8.06
CA PHE A 41 4.14 2.26 -7.19
C PHE A 41 5.36 1.56 -7.81
N HIS A 42 6.54 2.18 -7.70
CA HIS A 42 7.78 1.56 -8.20
C HIS A 42 8.54 0.92 -7.04
N THR A 43 8.67 -0.40 -7.09
CA THR A 43 9.40 -1.17 -6.08
C THR A 43 10.85 -1.40 -6.53
N ASN A 44 11.79 -0.95 -5.72
CA ASN A 44 13.22 -1.23 -5.80
C ASN A 44 13.76 -1.53 -4.39
N ALA A 45 15.04 -1.81 -4.25
CA ALA A 45 15.64 -2.16 -2.95
C ALA A 45 15.40 -1.07 -1.89
N ALA A 46 15.60 0.19 -2.22
CA ALA A 46 15.42 1.31 -1.30
C ALA A 46 13.94 1.50 -0.91
N SER A 47 13.03 1.51 -1.89
CA SER A 47 11.59 1.64 -1.61
C SER A 47 11.03 0.42 -0.88
N LYS A 48 11.55 -0.79 -1.12
CA LYS A 48 11.18 -2.00 -0.38
C LYS A 48 11.54 -1.87 1.10
N THR A 49 12.74 -1.40 1.41
CA THR A 49 13.17 -1.14 2.79
C THR A 49 12.28 -0.12 3.48
N ASP A 50 11.91 0.97 2.80
CA ASP A 50 10.99 1.98 3.34
C ASP A 50 9.59 1.37 3.60
N LEU A 51 9.05 0.60 2.67
CA LEU A 51 7.77 -0.10 2.83
C LEU A 51 7.74 -0.99 4.07
N VAL A 52 8.78 -1.81 4.25
CA VAL A 52 8.90 -2.72 5.40
C VAL A 52 8.99 -1.94 6.71
N THR A 53 9.80 -0.88 6.74
CA THR A 53 9.94 -0.01 7.92
C THR A 53 8.62 0.64 8.30
N GLN A 54 7.90 1.19 7.33
CA GLN A 54 6.60 1.82 7.55
C GLN A 54 5.53 0.81 8.00
N MET A 55 5.50 -0.36 7.40
CA MET A 55 4.57 -1.43 7.79
C MET A 55 4.83 -1.91 9.23
N THR A 56 6.09 -2.16 9.57
CA THR A 56 6.51 -2.59 10.91
C THR A 56 6.14 -1.54 11.97
N LYS A 57 6.39 -0.25 11.67
CA LYS A 57 6.01 0.84 12.56
C LYS A 57 4.49 0.86 12.81
N ARG A 58 3.69 0.77 11.76
CA ARG A 58 2.23 0.82 11.87
C ARG A 58 1.64 -0.36 12.61
N LEU A 59 2.19 -1.55 12.43
CA LEU A 59 1.79 -2.73 13.20
C LEU A 59 2.11 -2.57 14.69
N ARG A 60 3.30 -2.05 15.04
CA ARG A 60 3.69 -1.80 16.44
C ARG A 60 2.84 -0.73 17.12
N GLU A 61 2.50 0.32 16.41
CA GLU A 61 1.72 1.45 16.92
C GLU A 61 0.20 1.20 16.84
N ILE A 62 -0.22 0.02 16.40
CA ILE A 62 -1.63 -0.37 16.21
C ILE A 62 -2.38 0.60 15.28
N LEU A 63 -1.67 1.22 14.35
CA LEU A 63 -2.23 2.08 13.31
C LEU A 63 -2.70 1.29 12.07
N TYR A 64 -2.45 0.01 12.07
CA TYR A 64 -2.90 -0.94 11.06
C TYR A 64 -3.23 -2.29 11.72
N ILE A 65 -4.40 -2.82 11.39
CA ILE A 65 -4.87 -4.11 11.88
C ILE A 65 -5.09 -5.01 10.67
N GLU A 66 -4.29 -6.07 10.54
CA GLU A 66 -4.51 -7.08 9.51
C GLU A 66 -5.56 -8.10 9.98
N ARG A 67 -6.50 -8.41 9.11
CA ARG A 67 -7.59 -9.38 9.38
C ARG A 67 -7.55 -10.59 8.46
N ASP A 68 -6.76 -10.54 7.39
CA ASP A 68 -6.58 -11.67 6.49
C ASP A 68 -5.50 -12.60 7.04
N LYS A 69 -5.90 -13.83 7.36
CA LYS A 69 -4.97 -14.84 7.90
C LYS A 69 -3.79 -15.10 6.98
N ARG A 70 -4.00 -15.07 5.66
CA ARG A 70 -2.93 -15.30 4.68
C ARG A 70 -1.87 -14.19 4.73
N ALA A 71 -2.31 -12.94 4.93
CA ALA A 71 -1.39 -11.83 5.11
C ALA A 71 -0.62 -11.94 6.44
N LEU A 72 -1.26 -12.41 7.50
CA LEU A 72 -0.59 -12.67 8.79
C LEU A 72 0.47 -13.77 8.65
N ASP A 73 0.15 -14.85 7.93
CA ASP A 73 1.09 -15.93 7.66
C ASP A 73 2.32 -15.41 6.85
N GLU A 74 2.11 -14.52 5.87
CA GLU A 74 3.22 -13.90 5.12
C GLU A 74 4.04 -12.93 5.98
N ILE A 75 3.42 -12.19 6.90
CA ILE A 75 4.12 -11.31 7.85
C ILE A 75 5.02 -12.15 8.77
N GLU A 76 4.55 -13.30 9.25
CA GLU A 76 5.31 -14.19 10.13
C GLU A 76 6.56 -14.75 9.45
N TRP A 77 6.49 -15.00 8.13
CA TRP A 77 7.61 -15.57 7.37
C TRP A 77 8.45 -14.52 6.63
N TYR A 78 8.28 -13.26 6.96
CA TYR A 78 9.02 -12.17 6.34
C TYR A 78 10.27 -11.83 7.15
N GLU A 79 11.44 -11.87 6.53
CA GLU A 79 12.72 -11.74 7.23
C GLU A 79 13.68 -10.77 6.56
N LEU A 80 14.66 -10.32 7.34
CA LEU A 80 15.88 -9.68 6.85
C LEU A 80 16.87 -10.76 6.49
N LYS A 81 17.19 -10.89 5.21
CA LYS A 81 18.14 -11.88 4.70
C LYS A 81 19.59 -11.50 4.99
N PRO A 82 20.54 -12.46 4.94
CA PRO A 82 21.96 -12.20 5.20
C PRO A 82 22.60 -11.16 4.27
N ASP A 83 22.06 -10.99 3.06
CA ASP A 83 22.49 -9.99 2.09
C ASP A 83 21.94 -8.58 2.36
N GLY A 84 21.19 -8.40 3.45
CA GLY A 84 20.57 -7.14 3.84
C GLY A 84 19.26 -6.82 3.11
N SER A 85 18.77 -7.72 2.26
CA SER A 85 17.47 -7.57 1.61
C SER A 85 16.33 -8.10 2.49
N TYR A 86 15.13 -7.58 2.27
CA TYR A 86 13.92 -8.10 2.90
C TYR A 86 13.17 -9.05 1.96
N GLY A 87 12.57 -10.10 2.50
CA GLY A 87 11.74 -11.01 1.72
C GLY A 87 11.20 -12.17 2.55
N ALA A 88 10.31 -12.96 1.96
CA ALA A 88 9.84 -14.18 2.58
C ALA A 88 10.98 -15.21 2.68
N VAL A 89 10.90 -16.09 3.69
CA VAL A 89 11.76 -17.26 3.80
C VAL A 89 11.64 -18.14 2.56
N GLU A 90 12.66 -18.97 2.29
CA GLU A 90 12.67 -19.82 1.11
C GLU A 90 11.43 -20.70 1.01
N GLY A 91 10.83 -20.76 -0.19
CA GLY A 91 9.60 -21.51 -0.45
C GLY A 91 8.30 -20.84 0.03
N LYS A 92 8.36 -19.61 0.51
CA LYS A 92 7.20 -18.80 0.89
C LYS A 92 7.04 -17.59 -0.03
N HIS A 93 5.85 -17.00 0.01
CA HIS A 93 5.48 -15.82 -0.79
C HIS A 93 5.31 -14.60 0.10
N ASP A 94 5.45 -13.41 -0.48
CA ASP A 94 5.27 -12.11 0.18
C ASP A 94 4.33 -11.16 -0.60
N ASP A 95 3.55 -11.72 -1.51
CA ASP A 95 2.73 -10.94 -2.44
C ASP A 95 1.63 -10.14 -1.72
N ILE A 96 0.95 -10.77 -0.76
CA ILE A 96 -0.12 -10.13 0.02
C ILE A 96 0.51 -9.10 0.97
N TYR A 97 1.57 -9.45 1.67
CA TYR A 97 2.31 -8.53 2.54
C TYR A 97 2.76 -7.29 1.76
N MET A 98 3.41 -7.46 0.63
CA MET A 98 3.88 -6.36 -0.22
C MET A 98 2.74 -5.51 -0.76
N SER A 99 1.63 -6.12 -1.17
CA SER A 99 0.45 -5.38 -1.63
C SER A 99 -0.14 -4.49 -0.52
N ARG A 100 -0.19 -4.98 0.72
CA ARG A 100 -0.63 -4.21 1.90
C ARG A 100 0.33 -3.05 2.21
N ALA A 101 1.64 -3.33 2.22
CA ALA A 101 2.66 -2.30 2.49
C ALA A 101 2.63 -1.18 1.43
N ILE A 102 2.47 -1.51 0.16
CA ILE A 102 2.31 -0.55 -0.94
C ILE A 102 1.01 0.26 -0.76
N ALA A 103 -0.11 -0.40 -0.46
CA ALA A 103 -1.39 0.28 -0.25
C ALA A 103 -1.32 1.29 0.91
N LEU A 104 -0.69 0.91 2.03
CA LEU A 104 -0.47 1.81 3.17
C LEU A 104 0.43 3.00 2.81
N LYS A 105 1.48 2.79 2.03
CA LYS A 105 2.35 3.87 1.56
C LYS A 105 1.60 4.81 0.62
N VAL A 106 0.90 4.26 -0.35
CA VAL A 106 0.13 5.04 -1.34
C VAL A 106 -0.97 5.84 -0.66
N SER A 107 -1.67 5.28 0.32
CA SER A 107 -2.72 6.00 1.06
C SER A 107 -2.22 7.26 1.77
N GLN A 108 -0.93 7.34 2.10
CA GLN A 108 -0.32 8.54 2.69
C GLN A 108 0.07 9.59 1.64
N LEU A 109 0.32 9.14 0.41
CA LEU A 109 0.78 9.99 -0.69
C LEU A 109 -0.38 10.53 -1.52
N MET A 110 -1.54 9.86 -1.47
CA MET A 110 -2.73 10.31 -2.18
C MET A 110 -3.54 11.29 -1.34
N GLU A 111 -4.03 12.32 -1.99
CA GLU A 111 -5.02 13.19 -1.38
C GLU A 111 -6.35 12.45 -1.23
N LEU A 112 -6.99 12.62 -0.07
CA LEU A 112 -8.35 12.10 0.12
C LEU A 112 -9.32 12.82 -0.83
N PRO A 113 -10.33 12.12 -1.37
CA PRO A 113 -11.42 12.74 -2.09
C PRO A 113 -12.05 13.87 -1.26
N VAL A 114 -12.43 14.96 -1.91
CA VAL A 114 -13.00 16.16 -1.24
C VAL A 114 -14.21 15.80 -0.37
N GLU A 115 -15.02 14.85 -0.80
CA GLU A 115 -16.20 14.35 -0.09
C GLU A 115 -15.87 13.70 1.27
N LEU A 116 -14.70 13.05 1.37
CA LEU A 116 -14.23 12.45 2.63
C LEU A 116 -13.57 13.49 3.55
N ARG A 117 -13.10 14.64 3.01
CA ARG A 117 -12.49 15.70 3.81
C ARG A 117 -13.53 16.48 4.62
N THR A 118 -14.76 16.57 4.14
CA THR A 118 -15.85 17.35 4.76
C THR A 118 -16.59 16.62 5.87
N ASN A 119 -16.49 15.28 5.94
CA ASN A 119 -17.26 14.45 6.88
C ASN A 119 -16.47 13.95 8.08
N THR A 120 -15.21 14.30 8.23
CA THR A 120 -14.41 13.90 9.39
C THR A 120 -14.40 15.02 10.44
N THR A 121 -15.56 15.34 10.99
CA THR A 121 -15.61 15.92 12.33
C THR A 121 -15.40 14.78 13.30
N TYR A 122 -14.26 14.75 13.96
CA TYR A 122 -13.86 13.76 14.98
C TYR A 122 -14.74 13.78 16.25
N SER A 123 -15.90 14.42 16.20
CA SER A 123 -16.79 14.60 17.36
C SER A 123 -17.73 13.42 17.65
N ASP A 124 -17.83 12.41 16.77
CA ASP A 124 -18.83 11.35 16.91
C ASP A 124 -18.29 9.92 17.01
N VAL A 125 -17.01 9.74 17.32
CA VAL A 125 -16.54 8.42 17.76
C VAL A 125 -16.70 8.32 19.28
N SER A 126 -17.94 8.16 19.73
CA SER A 126 -18.21 7.61 21.05
C SER A 126 -17.82 6.14 21.01
N VAL A 127 -16.63 5.84 21.51
CA VAL A 127 -16.21 4.47 21.80
C VAL A 127 -17.08 3.97 22.93
N VAL A 128 -18.14 3.24 22.63
CA VAL A 128 -18.92 2.52 23.61
C VAL A 128 -18.09 1.31 24.05
N PHE A 129 -17.35 1.47 25.13
CA PHE A 129 -16.85 0.34 25.89
C PHE A 129 -18.04 -0.33 26.57
N THR A 130 -18.55 -1.42 26.02
CA THR A 130 -19.41 -2.34 26.77
C THR A 130 -18.50 -3.09 27.75
N GLU A 131 -18.55 -2.72 29.01
CA GLU A 131 -18.02 -3.55 30.11
C GLU A 131 -18.74 -4.90 30.04
N ALA A 132 -17.99 -5.95 29.72
CA ALA A 132 -18.44 -7.31 29.93
C ALA A 132 -18.43 -7.55 31.44
N THR A 133 -19.58 -7.42 32.06
CA THR A 133 -19.80 -7.87 33.43
C THR A 133 -19.75 -9.40 33.44
N MET A 134 -18.95 -9.92 34.34
CA MET A 134 -18.77 -11.35 34.64
C MET A 134 -20.08 -12.11 34.85
#